data_c0cfb19767f90530c1083cffba4e3704
#
_entry.id   c0cfb19767f90530c1083cffba4e3704
#
_cell.length_a   1.000
_cell.length_b   1.000
_cell.length_c   1.000
_cell.angle_alpha   90.00
_cell.angle_beta   90.00
_cell.angle_gamma   90.00
#
_symmetry.space_group_name_H-M   'P 1'
#
loop_
_entity.id
_entity.type
_entity.pdbx_description
1 polymer ?
#
loop_
_entity_poly.entity_id
_entity_poly.type
_entity_poly.pdbx_seq_one_letter_code
_entity_poly.pdbx_strand_id
1 'polypeptide(L)'
;MILSRDKYVADYKSQMDQLANTLANGNIEITLPAGTVLPEGTVLNSGANNTAVTYSNANNNRTLTADLKVTVQGINGLHQLGYTLSGTTPQKGGAFFTSKDGAAITAGNITLNKDIQDDPNKISSSLRVDGTGTANEKVTVGNNALALTMANLKNVKFGFNTTQAQTTTVDDFFSSIVGQLGVQTKEAERQSQNAQLLTEQVDMNRQSVSGVSLDEEMSNMIKFQHAYSAASRFMTTFDQLLDKLINGTGRVGL
;
A
#
# COMPACT_ATOMS: atom_id res chain seq x y z
N MET A 1 8.63 -11.88 -10.65
CA MET A 1 8.33 -10.47 -10.97
C MET A 1 6.90 -10.23 -11.45
N ILE A 2 6.35 -10.97 -12.43
CA ILE A 2 4.98 -10.77 -12.92
C ILE A 2 3.95 -10.95 -11.79
N LEU A 3 4.03 -12.03 -11.02
CA LEU A 3 3.12 -12.31 -9.89
C LEU A 3 3.16 -11.21 -8.81
N SER A 4 4.35 -10.68 -8.50
CA SER A 4 4.49 -9.60 -7.51
C SER A 4 3.83 -8.32 -8.00
N ARG A 5 4.04 -7.95 -9.26
CA ARG A 5 3.45 -6.74 -9.87
C ARG A 5 1.94 -6.85 -10.02
N ASP A 6 1.45 -7.96 -10.61
CA ASP A 6 0.08 -8.07 -11.07
C ASP A 6 -0.89 -8.53 -9.97
N LYS A 7 -0.37 -9.20 -8.92
CA LYS A 7 -1.19 -9.68 -7.80
C LYS A 7 -0.88 -8.95 -6.51
N TYR A 8 0.32 -9.11 -5.95
CA TYR A 8 0.59 -8.62 -4.60
C TYR A 8 0.52 -7.10 -4.48
N VAL A 9 1.11 -6.36 -5.42
CA VAL A 9 1.04 -4.89 -5.41
C VAL A 9 -0.40 -4.41 -5.60
N ALA A 10 -1.17 -5.04 -6.50
CA ALA A 10 -2.57 -4.70 -6.72
C ALA A 10 -3.44 -4.98 -5.48
N ASP A 11 -3.22 -6.13 -4.81
CA ASP A 11 -3.92 -6.49 -3.58
C ASP A 11 -3.62 -5.50 -2.44
N TYR A 12 -2.34 -5.14 -2.22
CA TYR A 12 -1.98 -4.14 -1.20
C TYR A 12 -2.52 -2.76 -1.51
N LYS A 13 -2.49 -2.35 -2.77
CA LYS A 13 -3.10 -1.09 -3.19
C LYS A 13 -4.60 -1.10 -2.88
N SER A 14 -5.30 -2.16 -3.23
CA SER A 14 -6.73 -2.33 -2.95
C SER A 14 -7.05 -2.28 -1.45
N GLN A 15 -6.23 -2.92 -0.60
CA GLN A 15 -6.38 -2.88 0.86
C GLN A 15 -6.14 -1.48 1.42
N MET A 16 -5.16 -0.74 0.89
CA MET A 16 -4.93 0.67 1.27
C MET A 16 -6.05 1.59 0.81
N ASP A 17 -6.57 1.38 -0.39
CA ASP A 17 -7.73 2.12 -0.91
C ASP A 17 -8.98 1.83 -0.05
N GLN A 18 -9.17 0.59 0.36
CA GLN A 18 -10.23 0.19 1.29
C GLN A 18 -10.05 0.84 2.66
N LEU A 19 -8.83 0.89 3.20
CA LEU A 19 -8.54 1.56 4.48
C LEU A 19 -8.92 3.04 4.42
N ALA A 20 -8.48 3.76 3.38
CA ALA A 20 -8.76 5.18 3.20
C ALA A 20 -10.27 5.45 3.06
N ASN A 21 -10.95 4.66 2.23
CA ASN A 21 -12.39 4.81 2.05
C ASN A 21 -13.17 4.46 3.33
N THR A 22 -12.77 3.41 4.05
CA THR A 22 -13.42 3.00 5.29
C THR A 22 -13.24 4.04 6.39
N LEU A 23 -12.05 4.63 6.51
CA LEU A 23 -11.81 5.72 7.46
C LEU A 23 -12.72 6.93 7.18
N ALA A 24 -12.89 7.28 5.91
CA ALA A 24 -13.71 8.43 5.50
C ALA A 24 -15.22 8.13 5.57
N ASN A 25 -15.67 6.97 5.06
CA ASN A 25 -17.06 6.66 4.79
C ASN A 25 -17.52 5.28 5.29
N GLY A 26 -16.65 4.51 5.94
CA GLY A 26 -17.02 3.17 6.45
C GLY A 26 -18.03 3.27 7.58
N ASN A 27 -18.94 2.30 7.65
CA ASN A 27 -19.95 2.29 8.70
C ASN A 27 -19.31 2.09 10.08
N ILE A 28 -19.64 2.99 11.00
CA ILE A 28 -19.27 2.91 12.41
C ILE A 28 -20.50 3.05 13.29
N GLU A 29 -20.53 2.30 14.38
CA GLU A 29 -21.54 2.45 15.42
C GLU A 29 -21.02 3.37 16.52
N ILE A 30 -21.72 4.44 16.79
CA ILE A 30 -21.41 5.41 17.86
C ILE A 30 -22.61 5.61 18.76
N THR A 31 -22.35 6.07 19.98
CA THR A 31 -23.38 6.51 20.91
C THR A 31 -23.35 8.03 21.02
N LEU A 32 -24.42 8.68 20.62
CA LEU A 32 -24.62 10.11 20.84
C LEU A 32 -25.23 10.32 22.22
N PRO A 33 -24.65 11.18 23.08
CA PRO A 33 -25.14 11.39 24.43
C PRO A 33 -26.46 12.17 24.44
N ALA A 34 -27.25 11.98 25.48
CA ALA A 34 -28.42 12.80 25.77
C ALA A 34 -28.04 14.30 25.77
N GLY A 35 -28.94 15.15 25.28
CA GLY A 35 -28.69 16.59 25.11
C GLY A 35 -27.93 16.93 23.83
N THR A 36 -27.57 15.96 22.99
CA THR A 36 -27.10 16.24 21.62
C THR A 36 -28.20 16.89 20.83
N VAL A 37 -27.89 17.97 20.10
CA VAL A 37 -28.80 18.62 19.16
C VAL A 37 -28.32 18.29 17.76
N LEU A 38 -29.13 17.58 17.00
CA LEU A 38 -28.80 17.21 15.62
C LEU A 38 -29.08 18.36 14.65
N PRO A 39 -28.29 18.53 13.59
CA PRO A 39 -28.55 19.48 12.53
C PRO A 39 -29.91 19.25 11.87
N GLU A 40 -30.55 20.32 11.43
CA GLU A 40 -31.84 20.27 10.74
C GLU A 40 -31.79 19.33 9.52
N GLY A 41 -32.80 18.47 9.39
CA GLY A 41 -32.89 17.52 8.29
C GLY A 41 -31.94 16.31 8.39
N THR A 42 -31.26 16.10 9.53
CA THR A 42 -30.43 14.91 9.74
C THR A 42 -31.30 13.66 9.71
N VAL A 43 -30.91 12.68 8.92
CA VAL A 43 -31.55 11.36 8.86
C VAL A 43 -30.62 10.32 9.45
N LEU A 44 -31.05 9.65 10.48
CA LEU A 44 -30.28 8.58 11.13
C LEU A 44 -31.11 7.30 11.19
N ASN A 45 -30.46 6.18 10.96
CA ASN A 45 -31.03 4.88 11.21
C ASN A 45 -30.88 4.55 12.69
N SER A 46 -31.98 4.40 13.39
CA SER A 46 -31.98 4.18 14.84
C SER A 46 -32.98 3.11 15.27
N GLY A 47 -32.76 2.56 16.47
CA GLY A 47 -33.63 1.55 17.07
C GLY A 47 -33.40 0.13 16.55
N ALA A 48 -34.11 -0.82 17.17
CA ALA A 48 -34.00 -2.27 16.90
C ALA A 48 -34.32 -2.66 15.45
N ASN A 49 -35.11 -1.86 14.76
CA ASN A 49 -35.53 -2.11 13.37
C ASN A 49 -34.72 -1.32 12.33
N ASN A 50 -33.67 -0.61 12.75
CA ASN A 50 -32.82 0.21 11.86
C ASN A 50 -33.66 1.16 10.97
N THR A 51 -34.69 1.77 11.54
CA THR A 51 -35.63 2.64 10.82
C THR A 51 -35.01 4.03 10.67
N ALA A 52 -35.11 4.61 9.48
CA ALA A 52 -34.67 5.98 9.22
C ALA A 52 -35.58 6.98 9.93
N VAL A 53 -35.00 7.79 10.82
CA VAL A 53 -35.69 8.87 11.53
C VAL A 53 -35.13 10.20 11.07
N THR A 54 -36.00 11.12 10.64
CA THR A 54 -35.61 12.48 10.28
C THR A 54 -35.71 13.39 11.51
N TYR A 55 -34.62 14.03 11.85
CA TYR A 55 -34.53 14.99 12.96
C TYR A 55 -34.71 16.41 12.41
N SER A 56 -35.76 17.08 12.87
CA SER A 56 -36.13 18.42 12.39
C SER A 56 -36.82 19.25 13.46
N ASN A 57 -36.83 20.56 13.29
CA ASN A 57 -37.61 21.47 14.12
C ASN A 57 -39.11 21.23 13.98
N ALA A 58 -39.57 20.86 12.78
CA ALA A 58 -40.98 20.51 12.54
C ALA A 58 -41.43 19.30 13.36
N ASN A 59 -40.54 18.33 13.59
CA ASN A 59 -40.82 17.13 14.40
C ASN A 59 -40.49 17.34 15.89
N ASN A 60 -39.93 18.48 16.26
CA ASN A 60 -39.47 18.80 17.62
C ASN A 60 -38.60 17.71 18.25
N ASN A 61 -37.75 17.05 17.43
CA ASN A 61 -36.97 15.87 17.84
C ASN A 61 -35.43 16.05 17.66
N ARG A 62 -34.95 17.25 17.33
CA ARG A 62 -33.52 17.52 17.13
C ARG A 62 -32.70 17.31 18.41
N THR A 63 -33.28 17.60 19.56
CA THR A 63 -32.62 17.39 20.87
C THR A 63 -32.87 15.96 21.37
N LEU A 64 -31.78 15.21 21.55
CA LEU A 64 -31.89 13.86 22.08
C LEU A 64 -32.19 13.88 23.59
N THR A 65 -33.24 13.18 23.99
CA THR A 65 -33.64 13.06 25.41
C THR A 65 -32.93 11.91 26.14
N ALA A 66 -32.34 10.98 25.38
CA ALA A 66 -31.59 9.83 25.91
C ALA A 66 -30.41 9.54 24.98
N ASP A 67 -29.46 8.75 25.47
CA ASP A 67 -28.36 8.25 24.66
C ASP A 67 -28.88 7.45 23.45
N LEU A 68 -28.37 7.76 22.27
CA LEU A 68 -28.80 7.16 21.02
C LEU A 68 -27.65 6.47 20.32
N LYS A 69 -27.79 5.16 20.11
CA LYS A 69 -26.87 4.39 19.27
C LYS A 69 -27.26 4.57 17.80
N VAL A 70 -26.31 4.98 17.00
CA VAL A 70 -26.49 5.22 15.56
C VAL A 70 -25.33 4.71 14.75
N THR A 71 -25.62 4.28 13.53
CA THR A 71 -24.59 3.97 12.54
C THR A 71 -24.38 5.18 11.65
N VAL A 72 -23.13 5.65 11.54
CA VAL A 72 -22.73 6.77 10.70
C VAL A 72 -21.63 6.36 9.73
N GLN A 73 -21.44 7.16 8.68
CA GLN A 73 -20.46 6.90 7.65
C GLN A 73 -19.09 7.52 8.00
N GLY A 74 -18.30 6.78 8.76
CA GLY A 74 -16.92 7.13 9.09
C GLY A 74 -16.76 8.53 9.67
N ILE A 75 -15.61 9.13 9.43
CA ILE A 75 -15.31 10.50 9.86
C ILE A 75 -16.21 11.51 9.16
N ASN A 76 -16.53 11.30 7.87
CA ASN A 76 -17.39 12.20 7.12
C ASN A 76 -18.80 12.28 7.70
N GLY A 77 -19.42 11.14 7.96
CA GLY A 77 -20.75 11.09 8.56
C GLY A 77 -20.77 11.65 9.98
N LEU A 78 -19.73 11.34 10.78
CA LEU A 78 -19.60 11.88 12.13
C LEU A 78 -19.45 13.40 12.13
N HIS A 79 -18.58 13.94 11.29
CA HIS A 79 -18.36 15.39 11.16
C HIS A 79 -19.64 16.15 10.75
N GLN A 80 -20.51 15.51 9.95
CA GLN A 80 -21.79 16.08 9.53
C GLN A 80 -22.86 16.09 10.62
N LEU A 81 -22.65 15.38 11.74
CA LEU A 81 -23.58 15.42 12.88
C LEU A 81 -23.40 16.62 13.78
N GLY A 82 -22.28 17.31 13.65
CA GLY A 82 -21.95 18.44 14.52
C GLY A 82 -22.09 19.79 13.85
N TYR A 83 -21.77 20.78 14.63
CA TYR A 83 -21.82 22.18 14.25
C TYR A 83 -20.42 22.79 14.23
N THR A 84 -20.21 23.66 13.23
CA THR A 84 -19.00 24.44 13.07
C THR A 84 -19.09 25.73 13.87
N LEU A 85 -17.94 26.33 14.19
CA LEU A 85 -17.86 27.63 14.84
C LEU A 85 -17.78 28.79 13.83
N SER A 86 -17.90 28.50 12.54
CA SER A 86 -17.87 29.50 11.49
C SER A 86 -19.24 30.14 11.33
N GLY A 87 -19.27 31.48 11.39
CA GLY A 87 -20.50 32.28 11.19
C GLY A 87 -21.27 32.58 12.47
N THR A 88 -22.41 33.29 12.30
CA THR A 88 -23.28 33.73 13.41
C THR A 88 -24.41 32.76 13.71
N THR A 89 -24.73 31.87 12.76
CA THR A 89 -25.78 30.85 12.88
C THR A 89 -25.13 29.44 12.88
N PRO A 90 -25.72 28.45 13.57
CA PRO A 90 -25.20 27.09 13.57
C PRO A 90 -25.13 26.53 12.16
N GLN A 91 -23.91 26.23 11.72
CA GLN A 91 -23.66 25.59 10.43
C GLN A 91 -23.33 24.11 10.64
N LYS A 92 -24.03 23.25 9.89
CA LYS A 92 -23.73 21.82 9.83
C LYS A 92 -22.34 21.61 9.23
N GLY A 93 -21.56 20.67 9.79
CA GLY A 93 -20.31 20.24 9.19
C GLY A 93 -20.48 19.63 7.80
N GLY A 94 -19.54 19.89 6.91
CA GLY A 94 -19.43 19.23 5.61
C GLY A 94 -18.76 17.85 5.71
N ALA A 95 -18.40 17.27 4.57
CA ALA A 95 -17.48 16.11 4.58
C ALA A 95 -16.11 16.55 5.10
N PHE A 96 -15.48 15.73 5.93
CA PHE A 96 -14.14 16.01 6.44
C PHE A 96 -13.06 15.65 5.41
N PHE A 97 -13.18 14.45 4.82
CA PHE A 97 -12.33 14.02 3.73
C PHE A 97 -13.07 14.02 2.40
N THR A 98 -12.37 14.41 1.35
CA THR A 98 -12.85 14.37 -0.04
C THR A 98 -11.80 13.73 -0.93
N SER A 99 -12.14 13.47 -2.18
CA SER A 99 -11.17 13.05 -3.20
C SER A 99 -10.71 14.25 -4.02
N LYS A 100 -9.45 14.25 -4.44
CA LYS A 100 -8.88 15.32 -5.29
C LYS A 100 -9.52 15.39 -6.68
N ASP A 101 -10.00 14.26 -7.17
CA ASP A 101 -10.53 14.07 -8.53
C ASP A 101 -12.06 13.92 -8.60
N GLY A 102 -12.74 14.04 -7.45
CA GLY A 102 -14.20 13.84 -7.37
C GLY A 102 -14.66 12.39 -7.50
N ALA A 103 -13.75 11.43 -7.64
CA ALA A 103 -14.06 10.01 -7.68
C ALA A 103 -14.22 9.42 -6.26
N ALA A 104 -14.39 8.11 -6.15
CA ALA A 104 -14.39 7.43 -4.86
C ALA A 104 -13.07 7.65 -4.11
N ILE A 105 -13.14 7.79 -2.79
CA ILE A 105 -11.95 7.99 -1.95
C ILE A 105 -11.07 6.74 -1.98
N THR A 106 -9.80 6.94 -2.31
CA THR A 106 -8.73 5.93 -2.31
C THR A 106 -7.52 6.46 -1.55
N ALA A 107 -6.56 5.60 -1.24
CA ALA A 107 -5.32 6.02 -0.58
C ALA A 107 -4.52 7.04 -1.42
N GLY A 108 -4.67 7.01 -2.75
CA GLY A 108 -3.95 7.90 -3.65
C GLY A 108 -4.62 9.28 -3.86
N ASN A 109 -5.93 9.42 -3.63
CA ASN A 109 -6.67 10.65 -3.91
C ASN A 109 -7.31 11.31 -2.68
N ILE A 110 -7.27 10.67 -1.51
CA ILE A 110 -7.83 11.24 -0.27
C ILE A 110 -7.19 12.57 0.06
N THR A 111 -8.00 13.55 0.40
CA THR A 111 -7.56 14.88 0.81
C THR A 111 -8.53 15.47 1.84
N LEU A 112 -8.04 16.41 2.65
CA LEU A 112 -8.90 17.19 3.50
C LEU A 112 -9.83 18.07 2.63
N ASN A 113 -11.08 18.22 3.04
CA ASN A 113 -12.02 19.08 2.34
C ASN A 113 -11.46 20.50 2.23
N LYS A 114 -11.56 21.09 1.04
CA LYS A 114 -11.05 22.42 0.76
C LYS A 114 -11.68 23.49 1.67
N ASP A 115 -12.95 23.38 1.98
CA ASP A 115 -13.63 24.31 2.89
C ASP A 115 -12.98 24.36 4.28
N ILE A 116 -12.49 23.21 4.77
CA ILE A 116 -11.79 23.09 6.06
C ILE A 116 -10.34 23.59 5.93
N GLN A 117 -9.70 23.37 4.77
CA GLN A 117 -8.35 23.90 4.51
C GLN A 117 -8.35 25.44 4.49
N ASP A 118 -9.38 26.04 3.89
CA ASP A 118 -9.50 27.49 3.74
C ASP A 118 -9.94 28.16 5.07
N ASP A 119 -10.77 27.48 5.88
CA ASP A 119 -11.23 27.97 7.19
C ASP A 119 -11.32 26.84 8.23
N PRO A 120 -10.35 26.72 9.14
CA PRO A 120 -10.38 25.71 10.22
C PRO A 120 -11.58 25.81 11.17
N ASN A 121 -12.27 26.95 11.25
CA ASN A 121 -13.48 27.09 12.05
C ASN A 121 -14.66 26.28 11.48
N LYS A 122 -14.53 25.77 10.26
CA LYS A 122 -15.49 24.84 9.65
C LYS A 122 -15.31 23.39 10.12
N ILE A 123 -14.35 23.12 10.99
CA ILE A 123 -14.28 21.83 11.70
C ILE A 123 -15.40 21.79 12.73
N SER A 124 -16.28 20.78 12.58
CA SER A 124 -17.35 20.56 13.55
C SER A 124 -16.78 20.05 14.86
N SER A 125 -16.99 20.76 15.95
CA SER A 125 -16.53 20.40 17.29
C SER A 125 -17.67 20.18 18.27
N SER A 126 -18.79 20.87 18.09
CA SER A 126 -19.93 20.87 19.01
C SER A 126 -21.06 19.95 18.55
N LEU A 127 -21.66 19.25 19.51
CA LEU A 127 -22.95 18.53 19.36
C LEU A 127 -24.08 19.29 20.05
N ARG A 128 -23.89 20.55 20.48
CA ARG A 128 -24.88 21.32 21.20
C ARG A 128 -25.09 22.70 20.59
N VAL A 129 -26.34 23.11 20.66
CA VAL A 129 -26.82 24.42 20.22
C VAL A 129 -27.76 24.96 21.28
N ASP A 130 -27.61 26.22 21.63
CA ASP A 130 -28.52 26.93 22.50
C ASP A 130 -29.62 27.58 21.67
N GLY A 131 -30.85 27.60 22.21
CA GLY A 131 -32.00 28.17 21.53
C GLY A 131 -32.49 27.37 20.33
N THR A 132 -32.39 26.05 20.39
CA THR A 132 -32.81 25.13 19.30
C THR A 132 -34.21 25.44 18.81
N GLY A 133 -34.37 25.63 17.48
CA GLY A 133 -35.64 25.90 16.84
C GLY A 133 -36.10 27.36 16.95
N THR A 134 -35.29 28.25 17.50
CA THR A 134 -35.59 29.69 17.57
C THR A 134 -34.75 30.50 16.58
N ALA A 135 -35.15 31.75 16.34
CA ALA A 135 -34.36 32.66 15.51
C ALA A 135 -32.98 33.02 16.09
N ASN A 136 -32.74 32.76 17.35
CA ASN A 136 -31.50 33.05 18.08
C ASN A 136 -30.64 31.78 18.34
N GLU A 137 -30.80 30.76 17.53
CA GLU A 137 -30.02 29.54 17.64
C GLU A 137 -28.52 29.79 17.49
N LYS A 138 -27.73 29.37 18.47
CA LYS A 138 -26.27 29.56 18.49
C LYS A 138 -25.56 28.30 18.92
N VAL A 139 -24.37 28.03 18.36
CA VAL A 139 -23.52 26.92 18.79
C VAL A 139 -23.03 27.18 20.21
N THR A 140 -23.18 26.19 21.10
CA THR A 140 -22.69 26.27 22.47
C THR A 140 -21.16 26.29 22.46
N VAL A 141 -20.59 27.43 22.83
CA VAL A 141 -19.12 27.62 22.86
C VAL A 141 -18.50 26.74 23.95
N GLY A 142 -17.36 26.11 23.63
CA GLY A 142 -16.66 25.21 24.56
C GLY A 142 -17.20 23.79 24.59
N ASN A 143 -18.24 23.47 23.85
CA ASN A 143 -18.67 22.09 23.68
C ASN A 143 -17.74 21.37 22.68
N ASN A 144 -16.98 20.38 23.15
CA ASN A 144 -16.04 19.59 22.39
C ASN A 144 -16.47 18.12 22.23
N ALA A 145 -17.74 17.82 22.46
CA ALA A 145 -18.25 16.45 22.49
C ALA A 145 -18.01 15.68 21.18
N LEU A 146 -18.17 16.37 20.02
CA LEU A 146 -17.88 15.76 18.73
C LEU A 146 -16.39 15.53 18.53
N ALA A 147 -15.55 16.52 18.85
CA ALA A 147 -14.10 16.37 18.76
C ALA A 147 -13.59 15.21 19.62
N LEU A 148 -14.13 15.02 20.83
CA LEU A 148 -13.80 13.89 21.68
C LEU A 148 -14.26 12.57 21.04
N THR A 149 -15.45 12.53 20.46
CA THR A 149 -15.96 11.33 19.76
C THR A 149 -15.07 10.99 18.57
N MET A 150 -14.65 11.99 17.79
CA MET A 150 -13.69 11.81 16.67
C MET A 150 -12.33 11.29 17.16
N ALA A 151 -11.81 11.82 18.26
CA ALA A 151 -10.55 11.35 18.85
C ALA A 151 -10.64 9.87 19.34
N ASN A 152 -11.80 9.46 19.80
CA ASN A 152 -12.06 8.08 20.23
C ASN A 152 -12.25 7.09 19.08
N LEU A 153 -12.34 7.53 17.83
CA LEU A 153 -12.52 6.65 16.66
C LEU A 153 -11.40 5.62 16.51
N LYS A 154 -10.21 5.88 17.05
CA LYS A 154 -9.12 4.90 17.07
C LYS A 154 -9.50 3.58 17.74
N ASN A 155 -10.43 3.62 18.70
CA ASN A 155 -10.91 2.45 19.46
C ASN A 155 -12.22 1.88 18.89
N VAL A 156 -12.81 2.54 17.90
CA VAL A 156 -14.09 2.11 17.29
C VAL A 156 -13.81 1.10 16.19
N LYS A 157 -14.67 0.11 16.07
CA LYS A 157 -14.61 -0.88 15.01
C LYS A 157 -15.31 -0.35 13.76
N PHE A 158 -14.64 -0.45 12.64
CA PHE A 158 -15.14 -0.09 11.32
C PHE A 158 -15.54 -1.35 10.55
N GLY A 159 -16.57 -1.25 9.75
CA GLY A 159 -16.92 -2.28 8.78
C GLY A 159 -16.05 -2.17 7.53
N PHE A 160 -15.01 -3.01 7.42
CA PHE A 160 -14.08 -3.01 6.28
C PHE A 160 -14.59 -3.78 5.06
N ASN A 161 -15.67 -4.55 5.19
CA ASN A 161 -16.20 -5.31 4.07
C ASN A 161 -17.74 -5.19 4.00
N THR A 162 -18.25 -4.93 2.81
CA THR A 162 -19.69 -4.85 2.54
C THR A 162 -20.38 -6.22 2.54
N THR A 163 -19.62 -7.30 2.35
CA THR A 163 -20.13 -8.68 2.23
C THR A 163 -19.97 -9.52 3.49
N GLN A 164 -19.06 -9.16 4.38
CA GLN A 164 -18.89 -9.85 5.68
C GLN A 164 -18.75 -8.80 6.77
N ALA A 165 -19.47 -8.99 7.88
CA ALA A 165 -19.44 -8.13 9.07
C ALA A 165 -18.07 -8.23 9.80
N GLN A 166 -16.95 -8.12 9.09
CA GLN A 166 -15.64 -7.99 9.72
C GLN A 166 -15.50 -6.56 10.21
N THR A 167 -15.77 -6.40 11.50
CA THR A 167 -15.53 -5.15 12.20
C THR A 167 -14.22 -5.26 12.96
N THR A 168 -13.27 -4.41 12.61
CA THR A 168 -11.97 -4.30 13.28
C THR A 168 -11.60 -2.84 13.44
N THR A 169 -10.62 -2.53 14.30
CA THR A 169 -10.10 -1.17 14.39
C THR A 169 -9.23 -0.84 13.17
N VAL A 170 -9.03 0.43 12.89
CA VAL A 170 -8.13 0.89 11.81
C VAL A 170 -6.71 0.38 12.04
N ASP A 171 -6.25 0.41 13.30
CA ASP A 171 -4.91 -0.03 13.68
C ASP A 171 -4.71 -1.54 13.49
N ASP A 172 -5.67 -2.36 13.92
CA ASP A 172 -5.62 -3.81 13.73
C ASP A 172 -5.63 -4.19 12.25
N PHE A 173 -6.45 -3.49 11.44
CA PHE A 173 -6.49 -3.73 10.00
C PHE A 173 -5.16 -3.39 9.34
N PHE A 174 -4.59 -2.24 9.66
CA PHE A 174 -3.27 -1.83 9.15
C PHE A 174 -2.16 -2.80 9.60
N SER A 175 -2.16 -3.18 10.88
CA SER A 175 -1.21 -4.17 11.42
C SER A 175 -1.30 -5.52 10.72
N SER A 176 -2.51 -5.94 10.35
CA SER A 176 -2.73 -7.17 9.57
C SER A 176 -2.08 -7.07 8.17
N ILE A 177 -2.24 -5.93 7.49
CA ILE A 177 -1.61 -5.69 6.17
C ILE A 177 -0.08 -5.75 6.29
N VAL A 178 0.49 -5.07 7.29
CA VAL A 178 1.94 -5.05 7.52
C VAL A 178 2.46 -6.46 7.88
N GLY A 179 1.71 -7.20 8.70
CA GLY A 179 2.04 -8.58 9.04
C GLY A 179 2.06 -9.51 7.81
N GLN A 180 1.04 -9.39 6.95
CA GLN A 180 0.98 -10.16 5.71
C GLN A 180 2.14 -9.82 4.77
N LEU A 181 2.46 -8.53 4.63
CA LEU A 181 3.60 -8.07 3.84
C LEU A 181 4.92 -8.65 4.36
N GLY A 182 5.10 -8.65 5.69
CA GLY A 182 6.29 -9.23 6.33
C GLY A 182 6.48 -10.72 6.03
N VAL A 183 5.40 -11.50 6.11
CA VAL A 183 5.43 -12.95 5.78
C VAL A 183 5.76 -13.16 4.31
N GLN A 184 5.13 -12.42 3.40
CA GLN A 184 5.37 -12.55 1.96
C GLN A 184 6.78 -12.10 1.56
N THR A 185 7.30 -11.05 2.19
CA THR A 185 8.68 -10.59 1.96
C THR A 185 9.69 -11.67 2.38
N LYS A 186 9.51 -12.25 3.56
CA LYS A 186 10.38 -13.33 4.04
C LYS A 186 10.32 -14.58 3.15
N GLU A 187 9.14 -14.93 2.65
CA GLU A 187 8.98 -16.05 1.72
C GLU A 187 9.66 -15.77 0.37
N ALA A 188 9.53 -14.55 -0.16
CA ALA A 188 10.20 -14.13 -1.39
C ALA A 188 11.74 -14.14 -1.24
N GLU A 189 12.24 -13.70 -0.09
CA GLU A 189 13.68 -13.75 0.24
C GLU A 189 14.19 -15.20 0.29
N ARG A 190 13.46 -16.10 0.96
CA ARG A 190 13.79 -17.53 1.00
C ARG A 190 13.81 -18.15 -0.39
N GLN A 191 12.83 -17.83 -1.24
CA GLN A 191 12.77 -18.32 -2.62
C GLN A 191 13.95 -17.79 -3.46
N SER A 192 14.32 -16.53 -3.26
CA SER A 192 15.48 -15.93 -3.94
C SER A 192 16.79 -16.63 -3.55
N GLN A 193 17.00 -16.88 -2.25
CA GLN A 193 18.17 -17.61 -1.77
C GLN A 193 18.22 -19.03 -2.32
N ASN A 194 17.09 -19.76 -2.32
CA ASN A 194 17.01 -21.10 -2.88
C ASN A 194 17.32 -21.11 -4.39
N ALA A 195 16.81 -20.14 -5.15
CA ALA A 195 17.09 -20.01 -6.58
C ALA A 195 18.57 -19.73 -6.84
N GLN A 196 19.22 -18.94 -6.00
CA GLN A 196 20.66 -18.68 -6.09
C GLN A 196 21.47 -19.94 -5.84
N LEU A 197 21.17 -20.71 -4.77
CA LEU A 197 21.83 -21.98 -4.48
C LEU A 197 21.65 -22.99 -5.61
N LEU A 198 20.46 -23.07 -6.21
CA LEU A 198 20.22 -23.93 -7.38
C LEU A 198 21.05 -23.49 -8.59
N THR A 199 21.19 -22.19 -8.82
CA THR A 199 22.02 -21.65 -9.90
C THR A 199 23.49 -22.02 -9.70
N GLU A 200 24.00 -21.85 -8.47
CA GLU A 200 25.36 -22.24 -8.11
C GLU A 200 25.60 -23.76 -8.29
N GLN A 201 24.61 -24.57 -7.89
CA GLN A 201 24.70 -26.04 -8.07
C GLN A 201 24.71 -26.44 -9.55
N VAL A 202 23.87 -25.79 -10.37
CA VAL A 202 23.86 -26.01 -11.84
C VAL A 202 25.18 -25.61 -12.46
N ASP A 203 25.76 -24.48 -12.05
CA ASP A 203 27.06 -24.02 -12.54
C ASP A 203 28.21 -24.97 -12.12
N MET A 204 28.21 -25.46 -10.87
CA MET A 204 29.17 -26.49 -10.44
C MET A 204 29.03 -27.77 -11.24
N ASN A 205 27.80 -28.24 -11.50
CA ASN A 205 27.57 -29.42 -12.33
C ASN A 205 28.02 -29.20 -13.77
N ARG A 206 27.77 -28.05 -14.35
CA ARG A 206 28.26 -27.68 -15.68
C ARG A 206 29.77 -27.65 -15.74
N GLN A 207 30.44 -27.08 -14.74
CA GLN A 207 31.91 -27.07 -14.64
C GLN A 207 32.52 -28.47 -14.48
N SER A 208 31.84 -29.35 -13.73
CA SER A 208 32.34 -30.73 -13.54
C SER A 208 32.30 -31.57 -14.84
N VAL A 209 31.37 -31.23 -15.77
CA VAL A 209 31.25 -31.95 -17.07
C VAL A 209 32.03 -31.26 -18.19
N SER A 210 32.04 -29.92 -18.20
CA SER A 210 32.63 -29.14 -19.29
C SER A 210 33.80 -28.27 -18.83
N GLY A 211 34.15 -28.30 -17.56
CA GLY A 211 35.27 -27.55 -17.01
C GLY A 211 36.60 -28.17 -17.44
N VAL A 212 37.47 -27.33 -17.96
CA VAL A 212 38.81 -27.73 -18.36
C VAL A 212 39.75 -27.41 -17.19
N SER A 213 40.51 -28.44 -16.76
CA SER A 213 41.55 -28.24 -15.73
C SER A 213 42.67 -27.36 -16.31
N LEU A 214 42.95 -26.26 -15.64
CA LEU A 214 44.03 -25.34 -16.02
C LEU A 214 45.38 -26.05 -16.09
N ASP A 215 45.63 -27.01 -15.19
CA ASP A 215 46.85 -27.81 -15.15
C ASP A 215 46.94 -28.78 -16.33
N GLU A 216 45.81 -29.34 -16.76
CA GLU A 216 45.74 -30.25 -17.92
C GLU A 216 45.95 -29.46 -19.21
N GLU A 217 45.32 -28.27 -19.36
CA GLU A 217 45.55 -27.41 -20.50
C GLU A 217 46.97 -26.85 -20.54
N MET A 218 47.57 -26.47 -19.43
CA MET A 218 48.97 -26.05 -19.35
C MET A 218 49.90 -27.17 -19.76
N SER A 219 49.64 -28.38 -19.32
CA SER A 219 50.40 -29.60 -19.70
C SER A 219 50.29 -29.84 -21.22
N ASN A 220 49.08 -29.76 -21.75
CA ASN A 220 48.84 -29.88 -23.19
C ASN A 220 49.50 -28.77 -23.99
N MET A 221 49.46 -27.50 -23.50
CA MET A 221 50.15 -26.40 -24.14
C MET A 221 51.66 -26.61 -24.24
N ILE A 222 52.30 -27.03 -23.15
CA ILE A 222 53.73 -27.38 -23.14
C ILE A 222 54.02 -28.50 -24.13
N LYS A 223 53.18 -29.56 -24.15
CA LYS A 223 53.32 -30.67 -25.09
C LYS A 223 53.23 -30.23 -26.54
N PHE A 224 52.26 -29.39 -26.87
CA PHE A 224 52.12 -28.82 -28.24
C PHE A 224 53.23 -27.86 -28.58
N GLN A 225 53.75 -27.06 -27.64
CA GLN A 225 54.88 -26.18 -27.84
C GLN A 225 56.16 -26.98 -28.16
N HIS A 226 56.40 -28.11 -27.45
CA HIS A 226 57.50 -29.03 -27.76
C HIS A 226 57.34 -29.70 -29.12
N ALA A 227 56.10 -30.13 -29.46
CA ALA A 227 55.81 -30.70 -30.77
C ALA A 227 56.05 -29.69 -31.93
N TYR A 228 55.60 -28.47 -31.73
CA TYR A 228 55.86 -27.38 -32.71
C TYR A 228 57.37 -27.13 -32.88
N SER A 229 58.12 -27.06 -31.79
CA SER A 229 59.57 -26.84 -31.83
C SER A 229 60.29 -28.02 -32.51
N ALA A 230 59.86 -29.24 -32.27
CA ALA A 230 60.41 -30.43 -32.93
C ALA A 230 60.10 -30.46 -34.44
N ALA A 231 58.86 -30.11 -34.83
CA ALA A 231 58.48 -29.98 -36.22
C ALA A 231 59.27 -28.90 -36.95
N SER A 232 59.48 -27.74 -36.31
CA SER A 232 60.33 -26.67 -36.85
C SER A 232 61.77 -27.10 -37.11
N ARG A 233 62.37 -27.83 -36.15
CA ARG A 233 63.71 -28.39 -36.32
C ARG A 233 63.77 -29.45 -37.43
N PHE A 234 62.73 -30.30 -37.53
CA PHE A 234 62.63 -31.24 -38.62
C PHE A 234 62.56 -30.56 -39.99
N MET A 235 61.76 -29.50 -40.14
CA MET A 235 61.69 -28.72 -41.38
C MET A 235 63.04 -28.08 -41.71
N THR A 236 63.73 -27.53 -40.71
CA THR A 236 65.04 -26.92 -40.92
C THR A 236 66.08 -27.96 -41.37
N THR A 237 66.09 -29.16 -40.78
CA THR A 237 66.99 -30.27 -41.22
C THR A 237 66.59 -30.80 -42.58
N PHE A 238 65.32 -30.86 -42.91
CA PHE A 238 64.88 -31.24 -44.24
C PHE A 238 65.27 -30.24 -45.30
N ASP A 239 65.14 -28.92 -45.02
CA ASP A 239 65.58 -27.83 -45.90
C ASP A 239 67.08 -27.90 -46.12
N GLN A 240 67.91 -28.13 -45.10
CA GLN A 240 69.35 -28.32 -45.21
C GLN A 240 69.75 -29.53 -46.04
N LEU A 241 68.98 -30.67 -45.92
CA LEU A 241 69.20 -31.83 -46.75
C LEU A 241 68.87 -31.58 -48.21
N LEU A 242 67.75 -30.87 -48.49
CA LEU A 242 67.41 -30.43 -49.85
C LEU A 242 68.45 -29.49 -50.45
N ASP A 243 68.89 -28.54 -49.67
CA ASP A 243 69.95 -27.62 -50.10
C ASP A 243 71.25 -28.36 -50.48
N LYS A 244 71.66 -29.35 -49.65
CA LYS A 244 72.82 -30.16 -49.91
C LYS A 244 72.65 -31.09 -51.11
N LEU A 245 71.41 -31.58 -51.37
CA LEU A 245 71.09 -32.43 -52.52
C LEU A 245 71.04 -31.65 -53.83
N ILE A 246 70.49 -30.41 -53.79
CA ILE A 246 70.32 -29.56 -54.97
C ILE A 246 71.66 -28.85 -55.33
N ASN A 247 72.33 -28.31 -54.31
CA ASN A 247 73.53 -27.47 -54.54
C ASN A 247 74.82 -28.19 -54.24
N GLY A 248 74.84 -29.33 -53.52
CA GLY A 248 76.06 -30.03 -53.09
C GLY A 248 76.41 -31.30 -53.89
N THR A 249 75.44 -31.88 -54.66
CA THR A 249 75.70 -32.94 -55.61
C THR A 249 76.13 -32.28 -56.93
N GLY A 250 77.41 -32.07 -57.09
CA GLY A 250 78.03 -31.30 -58.13
C GLY A 250 77.40 -31.50 -59.51
N ARG A 251 77.49 -30.44 -60.35
CA ARG A 251 77.22 -30.48 -61.80
C ARG A 251 77.99 -31.61 -62.42
N VAL A 252 77.32 -32.67 -62.77
CA VAL A 252 77.87 -33.70 -63.58
C VAL A 252 77.99 -33.15 -64.99
N GLY A 253 79.22 -32.91 -65.45
CA GLY A 253 79.53 -32.56 -66.82
C GLY A 253 80.22 -31.20 -67.05
N LEU A 254 81.45 -31.09 -66.68
CA LEU A 254 82.54 -30.35 -67.34
C LEU A 254 83.79 -31.20 -67.21
#